data_4bf3c306885b90c2db2778e6bd1ae70f
#
_entry.id   4bf3c306885b90c2db2778e6bd1ae70f
#
_cell.length_a   1.000
_cell.length_b   1.000
_cell.length_c   1.000
_cell.angle_alpha   90.00
_cell.angle_beta   90.00
_cell.angle_gamma   90.00
#
_symmetry.space_group_name_H-M   'P 1'
#
loop_
_entity.id
_entity.type
_entity.pdbx_description
1 polymer ?
#
loop_
_entity_poly.entity_id
_entity_poly.type
_entity_poly.pdbx_seq_one_letter_code
_entity_poly.pdbx_strand_id
1 'polypeptide(L)' 'MNGSAAKKLRKIIGYDKKNPNPIHKRLYTRLKKRYGSSDPKKFWKELESRFNNE' A
#
# COMPACT_ATOMS: atom_id res chain seq x y z
N MET A 1 -9.89 -4.86 3.58
CA MET A 1 -9.57 -3.58 2.88
C MET A 1 -10.60 -3.34 1.80
N ASN A 2 -11.18 -2.15 1.75
CA ASN A 2 -12.15 -1.84 0.72
C ASN A 2 -11.48 -1.39 -0.58
N GLY A 3 -12.27 -1.20 -1.66
CA GLY A 3 -11.74 -0.84 -2.97
C GLY A 3 -10.98 0.49 -3.00
N SER A 4 -11.46 1.48 -2.25
CA SER A 4 -10.81 2.80 -2.19
C SER A 4 -9.45 2.71 -1.52
N ALA A 5 -9.36 1.98 -0.42
CA ALA A 5 -8.10 1.80 0.28
C ALA A 5 -7.09 1.02 -0.57
N ALA A 6 -7.56 -0.02 -1.25
CA ALA A 6 -6.70 -0.81 -2.13
C ALA A 6 -6.16 0.05 -3.28
N LYS A 7 -6.99 0.88 -3.87
CA LYS A 7 -6.59 1.78 -4.94
C LYS A 7 -5.55 2.78 -4.46
N LYS A 8 -5.77 3.36 -3.28
CA LYS A 8 -4.81 4.30 -2.69
C LYS A 8 -3.47 3.63 -2.41
N LEU A 9 -3.50 2.41 -1.88
CA LEU A 9 -2.29 1.66 -1.58
C LEU A 9 -1.48 1.40 -2.85
N ARG A 10 -2.13 0.92 -3.92
CA ARG A 10 -1.44 0.68 -5.19
C ARG A 10 -0.81 1.94 -5.74
N LYS A 11 -1.50 3.06 -5.62
CA LYS A 11 -1.00 4.33 -6.10
C LYS A 11 0.25 4.78 -5.33
N ILE A 12 0.25 4.60 -4.02
CA ILE A 12 1.39 5.01 -3.18
C ILE A 12 2.63 4.18 -3.48
N ILE A 13 2.48 2.86 -3.60
CA ILE A 13 3.62 1.97 -3.84
C ILE A 13 4.01 1.85 -5.31
N GLY A 14 3.19 2.41 -6.21
CA GLY A 14 3.45 2.35 -7.64
C GLY A 14 3.09 1.03 -8.30
N TYR A 15 2.23 0.23 -7.69
CA TYR A 15 1.81 -1.04 -8.25
C TYR A 15 0.84 -0.83 -9.40
N ASP A 16 1.20 -1.32 -10.58
CA ASP A 16 0.39 -1.21 -11.78
C ASP A 16 -0.09 -2.59 -12.20
N LYS A 17 -1.42 -2.76 -12.32
CA LYS A 17 -2.00 -4.03 -12.76
C LYS A 17 -1.65 -4.38 -14.19
N LYS A 18 -1.41 -3.37 -15.03
CA LYS A 18 -1.05 -3.59 -16.43
C LYS A 18 0.38 -4.08 -16.59
N ASN A 19 1.26 -3.65 -15.69
CA ASN A 19 2.66 -4.08 -15.68
C ASN A 19 2.99 -4.58 -14.27
N PRO A 20 2.49 -5.76 -13.88
CA PRO A 20 2.68 -6.27 -12.53
C PRO A 20 4.16 -6.55 -12.26
N ASN A 21 4.68 -5.89 -11.22
CA ASN A 21 6.03 -6.12 -10.74
C ASN A 21 5.95 -7.07 -9.55
N PRO A 22 6.68 -8.22 -9.57
CA PRO A 22 6.65 -9.18 -8.47
C PRO A 22 6.98 -8.56 -7.12
N ILE A 23 7.89 -7.60 -7.11
CA ILE A 23 8.29 -6.90 -5.88
C ILE A 23 7.13 -6.07 -5.34
N HIS A 24 6.45 -5.33 -6.22
CA HIS A 24 5.30 -4.52 -5.84
C HIS A 24 4.13 -5.38 -5.38
N LYS A 25 3.92 -6.52 -6.06
CA LYS A 25 2.86 -7.44 -5.69
C LYS A 25 3.08 -8.02 -4.29
N ARG A 26 4.30 -8.42 -3.99
CA ARG A 26 4.68 -8.95 -2.68
C ARG A 26 4.51 -7.88 -1.60
N LEU A 27 4.96 -6.66 -1.88
CA LEU A 27 4.82 -5.53 -0.97
C LEU A 27 3.35 -5.20 -0.72
N TYR A 28 2.55 -5.19 -1.76
CA TYR A 28 1.12 -4.94 -1.68
C TYR A 28 0.42 -5.95 -0.76
N THR A 29 0.69 -7.24 -0.96
CA THR A 29 0.12 -8.31 -0.13
C THR A 29 0.50 -8.13 1.35
N ARG A 30 1.75 -7.80 1.58
CA ARG A 30 2.30 -7.57 2.92
C ARG A 30 1.61 -6.40 3.60
N LEU A 31 1.46 -5.29 2.89
CA LEU A 31 0.83 -4.09 3.41
C LEU A 31 -0.66 -4.28 3.65
N LYS A 32 -1.33 -5.09 2.84
CA LYS A 32 -2.74 -5.43 3.06
C LYS A 32 -2.93 -6.12 4.41
N LYS A 33 -2.06 -7.06 4.73
CA LYS A 33 -2.12 -7.76 6.01
C LYS A 33 -1.89 -6.81 7.17
N ARG A 34 -0.92 -5.94 7.02
CA ARG A 34 -0.60 -4.95 8.04
C ARG A 34 -1.75 -3.96 8.27
N TYR A 35 -2.39 -3.54 7.19
CA TYR A 35 -3.55 -2.67 7.25
C TYR A 35 -4.67 -3.29 8.11
N GLY A 36 -4.92 -4.58 7.93
CA GLY A 36 -5.95 -5.30 8.66
C GLY A 36 -5.70 -5.43 10.15
N SER A 37 -4.43 -5.38 10.58
CA SER A 37 -4.06 -5.53 11.99
C SER A 37 -3.60 -4.24 12.66
N SER A 38 -3.61 -3.12 11.95
CA SER A 38 -3.15 -1.84 12.48
C SER A 38 -4.23 -0.77 12.37
N ASP A 39 -4.04 0.33 13.12
CA ASP A 39 -4.90 1.50 13.01
C ASP A 39 -4.74 2.12 11.62
N PRO A 40 -5.84 2.30 10.86
CA PRO A 40 -5.75 2.87 9.50
C PRO A 40 -5.04 4.22 9.44
N LYS A 41 -5.30 5.09 10.40
CA LYS A 41 -4.67 6.41 10.42
C LYS A 41 -3.16 6.32 10.57
N LYS A 42 -2.70 5.49 11.49
CA LYS A 42 -1.27 5.27 11.70
C LYS A 42 -0.65 4.59 10.50
N PHE A 43 -1.36 3.61 9.94
CA PHE A 43 -0.88 2.89 8.77
C PHE A 43 -0.60 3.83 7.60
N TRP A 44 -1.56 4.67 7.24
CA TRP A 44 -1.41 5.60 6.13
C TRP A 44 -0.34 6.64 6.37
N LYS A 45 -0.29 7.18 7.59
CA LYS A 45 0.73 8.17 7.94
C LYS A 45 2.14 7.59 7.82
N GLU A 46 2.33 6.39 8.34
CA GLU A 46 3.63 5.72 8.28
C GLU A 46 4.02 5.37 6.85
N LEU A 47 3.05 4.87 6.08
CA LEU A 47 3.27 4.51 4.68
C LEU A 47 3.64 5.73 3.84
N GLU A 48 2.89 6.81 3.98
CA GLU A 48 3.15 8.04 3.24
C GLU A 48 4.52 8.62 3.60
N SER A 49 4.91 8.53 4.86
CA SER A 49 6.22 8.98 5.30
C SER A 49 7.34 8.21 4.60
N ARG A 50 7.13 6.91 4.38
CA ARG A 50 8.14 6.07 3.73
C ARG A 50 8.23 6.31 2.22
N PHE A 51 7.07 6.49 1.56
CA PHE A 51 7.03 6.54 0.10
C PHE A 51 6.95 7.96 -0.46
N ASN A 52 6.60 8.94 0.35
CA ASN A 52 6.60 10.35 -0.05
C ASN A 52 7.70 11.13 0.63
N ASN A 53 8.72 10.46 1.08
CA ASN A 53 9.83 11.09 1.78
C ASN A 53 10.81 11.66 0.75
N GLU A 54 10.77 12.94 0.58
CA GLU A 54 11.72 13.65 -0.26
C GLU A 54 12.69 14.47 0.58
#